data_4a604888713c2fea7c124a5507168d9f
#
_entry.id   4a604888713c2fea7c124a5507168d9f
#
_cell.length_a   1.000
_cell.length_b   1.000
_cell.length_c   1.000
_cell.angle_alpha   90.00
_cell.angle_beta   90.00
_cell.angle_gamma   90.00
#
_symmetry.space_group_name_H-M   'P 1'
#
loop_
_entity.id
_entity.type
_entity.pdbx_description
1 polymer ?
#
loop_
_entity_poly.entity_id
_entity_poly.type
_entity_poly.pdbx_seq_one_letter_code
_entity_poly.pdbx_strand_id
1 'polypeptide(L)'
;MQAVNEEIRVSSRSGATRATVAFPSFFAEPGGQVSQFDPRVLWDATHGRWIATATSFDCTAGHLYVAISGATDPAGAWTVYSLDFPGTVPDYPDPGVSSDKVVISANQFPIVPSGGSCDLSTTSYSGATLDIIDWSDLLSGSALDYSETLPNATLFTWRPATALSTTSTLPAVVVVRNGGNWDVGYATISGTNAAGTVAVSGVGNLTTAGVVAGFLQPPVPAGAAAFAFARTVDGRPTDALWQNGHLWFVSTYPCVPSGDTGKHDCVRATALDTSTATPTLSQDFLAGHAGYDFFMGGIGLAADTTRFLVFSVSSSTTAISTYATAQLPGDPVNTYRPLTLVKAGLATYGGSGWGQRWGDYVGVAQDPVDAHAVWQGDAYPDAGGAWATWISQLTDLSGATFVPLTPARLLDTRFANGLAGKFSAGTPRTFQVTGRDGVPANATAVTGNLTVTNATSAGYVFLGPDPISSPSSSTLNFPLGDSRANGVTVALGVGGTLSATLAPSGTTDLIFDVTGYFVS
;
A
#
# COMPACT_ATOMS: atom_id res chain seq x y z
N MET A 1 -3.85 -11.28 -3.67
CA MET A 1 -3.67 -12.43 -2.77
C MET A 1 -3.47 -11.91 -1.37
N GLN A 2 -4.00 -12.59 -0.35
CA GLN A 2 -3.91 -12.26 1.07
C GLN A 2 -3.59 -13.53 1.85
N ALA A 3 -2.78 -13.42 2.90
CA ALA A 3 -2.54 -14.48 3.87
C ALA A 3 -2.84 -13.98 5.28
N VAL A 4 -3.39 -14.84 6.11
CA VAL A 4 -3.60 -14.69 7.56
C VAL A 4 -3.24 -16.00 8.22
N ASN A 5 -3.04 -16.05 9.54
CA ASN A 5 -2.48 -17.25 10.23
C ASN A 5 -3.18 -18.60 10.00
N GLU A 6 -4.25 -18.66 9.24
CA GLU A 6 -4.99 -19.91 9.01
C GLU A 6 -5.15 -20.26 7.54
N GLU A 7 -5.13 -19.25 6.65
CA GLU A 7 -5.48 -19.44 5.24
C GLU A 7 -4.83 -18.41 4.30
N ILE A 8 -4.74 -18.83 3.04
CA ILE A 8 -4.47 -17.94 1.91
C ILE A 8 -5.76 -17.74 1.13
N ARG A 9 -6.07 -16.47 0.81
CA ARG A 9 -7.20 -16.12 -0.04
C ARG A 9 -6.74 -15.39 -1.30
N VAL A 10 -7.22 -15.87 -2.44
CA VAL A 10 -7.06 -15.22 -3.73
C VAL A 10 -8.38 -14.59 -4.14
N SER A 11 -8.38 -13.31 -4.45
CA SER A 11 -9.55 -12.57 -4.91
C SER A 11 -9.28 -11.93 -6.27
N SER A 12 -10.35 -11.67 -7.04
CA SER A 12 -10.27 -10.79 -8.21
C SER A 12 -10.03 -9.35 -7.77
N ARG A 13 -9.66 -8.47 -8.70
CA ARG A 13 -9.52 -7.02 -8.43
C ARG A 13 -10.83 -6.36 -7.98
N SER A 14 -11.98 -6.95 -8.29
CA SER A 14 -13.29 -6.49 -7.83
C SER A 14 -13.71 -7.07 -6.47
N GLY A 15 -12.85 -7.85 -5.80
CA GLY A 15 -13.09 -8.42 -4.48
C GLY A 15 -13.76 -9.80 -4.47
N ALA A 16 -14.14 -10.37 -5.63
CA ALA A 16 -14.73 -11.71 -5.67
C ALA A 16 -13.67 -12.77 -5.31
N THR A 17 -13.96 -13.64 -4.34
CA THR A 17 -13.08 -14.75 -3.95
C THR A 17 -12.96 -15.75 -5.10
N ARG A 18 -11.71 -16.10 -5.46
CA ARG A 18 -11.36 -17.11 -6.49
C ARG A 18 -10.90 -18.43 -5.86
N ALA A 19 -10.15 -18.36 -4.78
CA ALA A 19 -9.70 -19.52 -4.01
C ALA A 19 -9.49 -19.14 -2.55
N THR A 20 -9.70 -20.11 -1.66
CA THR A 20 -9.29 -20.07 -0.25
C THR A 20 -8.67 -21.40 0.07
N VAL A 21 -7.45 -21.41 0.61
CA VAL A 21 -6.68 -22.62 0.91
C VAL A 21 -6.14 -22.53 2.32
N ALA A 22 -6.44 -23.50 3.16
CA ALA A 22 -5.88 -23.59 4.51
C ALA A 22 -4.37 -23.86 4.46
N PHE A 23 -3.61 -23.31 5.41
CA PHE A 23 -2.14 -23.41 5.44
C PHE A 23 -1.61 -24.84 5.42
N PRO A 24 -2.13 -25.79 6.21
CA PRO A 24 -1.61 -27.16 6.17
C PRO A 24 -1.70 -27.80 4.76
N SER A 25 -2.74 -27.44 4.02
CA SER A 25 -2.90 -27.91 2.64
C SER A 25 -2.04 -27.12 1.65
N PHE A 26 -1.85 -25.82 1.88
CA PHE A 26 -1.07 -24.97 0.97
C PHE A 26 0.43 -25.26 1.09
N PHE A 27 0.97 -25.38 2.30
CA PHE A 27 2.38 -25.64 2.55
C PHE A 27 2.73 -27.13 2.62
N ALA A 28 1.76 -28.05 2.39
CA ALA A 28 1.94 -29.50 2.44
C ALA A 28 2.58 -29.97 3.75
N GLU A 29 2.12 -29.44 4.88
CA GLU A 29 2.67 -29.67 6.20
C GLU A 29 2.66 -31.15 6.63
N PRO A 30 3.79 -31.72 7.08
CA PRO A 30 3.79 -32.99 7.75
C PRO A 30 3.04 -32.90 9.08
N GLY A 31 2.18 -33.89 9.39
CA GLY A 31 1.43 -33.89 10.66
C GLY A 31 2.34 -33.87 11.89
N GLY A 32 1.83 -33.28 12.98
CA GLY A 32 2.51 -33.25 14.30
C GLY A 32 3.28 -31.96 14.61
N GLN A 33 3.20 -30.96 13.74
CA GLN A 33 3.78 -29.63 13.96
C GLN A 33 2.77 -28.68 14.61
N VAL A 34 3.26 -27.60 15.22
CA VAL A 34 2.44 -26.43 15.57
C VAL A 34 1.92 -25.80 14.28
N SER A 35 0.65 -25.41 14.26
CA SER A 35 0.05 -24.78 13.08
C SER A 35 0.92 -23.63 12.57
N GLN A 36 0.96 -23.46 11.25
CA GLN A 36 1.73 -22.39 10.62
C GLN A 36 1.23 -21.01 11.09
N PHE A 37 2.17 -20.08 11.24
CA PHE A 37 1.93 -18.72 11.66
C PHE A 37 2.85 -17.75 10.90
N ASP A 38 2.64 -16.47 11.10
CA ASP A 38 3.41 -15.36 10.52
C ASP A 38 3.55 -15.42 8.99
N PRO A 39 2.42 -15.51 8.26
CA PRO A 39 2.50 -15.59 6.82
C PRO A 39 2.82 -14.25 6.18
N ARG A 40 3.61 -14.30 5.11
CA ARG A 40 3.82 -13.16 4.20
C ARG A 40 3.49 -13.59 2.79
N VAL A 41 2.95 -12.64 2.00
CA VAL A 41 2.77 -12.80 0.56
C VAL A 41 3.34 -11.58 -0.15
N LEU A 42 4.07 -11.82 -1.23
CA LEU A 42 4.75 -10.80 -2.01
C LEU A 42 4.56 -11.09 -3.51
N TRP A 43 4.35 -10.04 -4.28
CA TRP A 43 4.38 -10.09 -5.73
C TRP A 43 5.71 -9.55 -6.25
N ASP A 44 6.42 -10.34 -7.02
CA ASP A 44 7.58 -9.90 -7.77
C ASP A 44 7.24 -9.69 -9.26
N ALA A 45 7.23 -8.44 -9.67
CA ALA A 45 6.90 -8.05 -11.03
C ALA A 45 7.99 -8.41 -12.03
N THR A 46 9.26 -8.49 -11.59
CA THR A 46 10.41 -8.80 -12.45
C THR A 46 10.31 -10.22 -13.00
N HIS A 47 9.96 -11.20 -12.16
CA HIS A 47 9.84 -12.60 -12.56
C HIS A 47 8.39 -13.02 -12.83
N GLY A 48 7.41 -12.15 -12.55
CA GLY A 48 5.99 -12.47 -12.69
C GLY A 48 5.56 -13.62 -11.77
N ARG A 49 6.00 -13.59 -10.51
CA ARG A 49 5.76 -14.64 -9.51
C ARG A 49 5.27 -14.08 -8.19
N TRP A 50 4.42 -14.88 -7.54
CA TRP A 50 4.07 -14.69 -6.14
C TRP A 50 5.00 -15.52 -5.27
N ILE A 51 5.39 -14.97 -4.14
CA ILE A 51 6.11 -15.63 -3.07
C ILE A 51 5.19 -15.67 -1.86
N ALA A 52 5.15 -16.79 -1.15
CA ALA A 52 4.50 -16.88 0.15
C ALA A 52 5.47 -17.54 1.15
N THR A 53 5.52 -17.02 2.36
CA THR A 53 6.29 -17.59 3.47
C THR A 53 5.39 -17.82 4.67
N ALA A 54 5.74 -18.79 5.51
CA ALA A 54 5.15 -19.01 6.82
C ALA A 54 6.13 -19.80 7.68
N THR A 55 5.91 -19.81 8.99
CA THR A 55 6.70 -20.58 9.95
C THR A 55 5.84 -21.63 10.62
N SER A 56 6.42 -22.78 10.97
CA SER A 56 5.92 -23.69 11.96
C SER A 56 7.08 -24.24 12.79
N PHE A 57 6.81 -25.07 13.79
CA PHE A 57 7.85 -25.79 14.53
C PHE A 57 7.29 -27.05 15.19
N ASP A 58 8.19 -28.00 15.48
CA ASP A 58 7.96 -29.12 16.38
C ASP A 58 8.93 -29.07 17.56
N CYS A 59 9.04 -30.13 18.35
CA CYS A 59 9.95 -30.15 19.51
C CYS A 59 11.42 -30.28 19.15
N THR A 60 11.77 -30.41 17.88
CA THR A 60 13.14 -30.66 17.40
C THR A 60 13.66 -29.54 16.51
N ALA A 61 12.80 -28.94 15.70
CA ALA A 61 13.16 -27.92 14.73
C ALA A 61 12.01 -26.95 14.46
N GLY A 62 12.37 -25.73 14.06
CA GLY A 62 11.49 -24.82 13.36
C GLY A 62 11.59 -25.04 11.85
N HIS A 63 10.55 -24.66 11.14
CA HIS A 63 10.41 -24.82 9.70
C HIS A 63 9.98 -23.50 9.07
N LEU A 64 10.79 -22.97 8.17
CA LEU A 64 10.44 -21.82 7.33
C LEU A 64 10.00 -22.33 5.97
N TYR A 65 8.72 -22.18 5.67
CA TYR A 65 8.18 -22.49 4.36
C TYR A 65 8.38 -21.34 3.39
N VAL A 66 8.80 -21.70 2.18
CA VAL A 66 8.94 -20.78 1.04
C VAL A 66 8.18 -21.37 -0.13
N ALA A 67 7.16 -20.68 -0.59
CA ALA A 67 6.35 -21.10 -1.72
C ALA A 67 6.47 -20.10 -2.86
N ILE A 68 6.63 -20.61 -4.08
CA ILE A 68 6.69 -19.83 -5.32
C ILE A 68 5.58 -20.25 -6.27
N SER A 69 4.84 -19.28 -6.84
CA SER A 69 3.81 -19.60 -7.84
C SER A 69 4.41 -20.05 -9.17
N GLY A 70 3.79 -21.02 -9.82
CA GLY A 70 4.22 -21.50 -11.16
C GLY A 70 3.98 -20.48 -12.27
N ALA A 71 3.09 -19.50 -12.04
CA ALA A 71 2.71 -18.47 -13.00
C ALA A 71 2.28 -17.17 -12.28
N THR A 72 1.87 -16.16 -13.06
CA THR A 72 1.33 -14.88 -12.57
C THR A 72 0.00 -15.02 -11.83
N ASP A 73 -0.77 -16.07 -12.11
CA ASP A 73 -2.04 -16.35 -11.42
C ASP A 73 -1.79 -17.09 -10.09
N PRO A 74 -2.04 -16.46 -8.93
CA PRO A 74 -1.83 -17.09 -7.63
C PRO A 74 -2.84 -18.20 -7.29
N ALA A 75 -3.90 -18.39 -8.08
CA ALA A 75 -4.82 -19.53 -7.95
C ALA A 75 -4.32 -20.80 -8.66
N GLY A 76 -3.18 -20.73 -9.35
CA GLY A 76 -2.55 -21.86 -10.04
C GLY A 76 -1.70 -22.75 -9.13
N ALA A 77 -0.77 -23.50 -9.73
CA ALA A 77 0.16 -24.38 -9.02
C ALA A 77 1.25 -23.58 -8.29
N TRP A 78 1.73 -24.15 -7.18
CA TRP A 78 2.83 -23.63 -6.38
C TRP A 78 3.87 -24.71 -6.14
N THR A 79 5.13 -24.33 -6.07
CA THR A 79 6.23 -25.15 -5.55
C THR A 79 6.52 -24.69 -4.13
N VAL A 80 6.58 -25.61 -3.18
CA VAL A 80 6.80 -25.33 -1.76
C VAL A 80 8.10 -25.98 -1.31
N TYR A 81 8.89 -25.23 -0.57
CA TYR A 81 10.13 -25.66 0.05
C TYR A 81 10.03 -25.46 1.56
N SER A 82 10.77 -26.28 2.34
CA SER A 82 10.97 -26.12 3.77
C SER A 82 12.45 -25.96 4.07
N LEU A 83 12.81 -24.93 4.85
CA LEU A 83 14.11 -24.74 5.44
C LEU A 83 14.00 -25.08 6.92
N ASP A 84 14.87 -25.99 7.42
CA ASP A 84 14.76 -26.53 8.77
C ASP A 84 15.82 -25.88 9.69
N PHE A 85 15.39 -25.46 10.89
CA PHE A 85 16.18 -24.79 11.91
C PHE A 85 16.25 -25.65 13.18
N PRO A 86 17.23 -26.56 13.32
CA PRO A 86 17.31 -27.44 14.48
C PRO A 86 17.41 -26.69 15.82
N GLY A 87 16.48 -26.97 16.72
CA GLY A 87 16.45 -26.41 18.08
C GLY A 87 15.97 -24.95 18.17
N THR A 88 15.63 -24.30 17.08
CA THR A 88 15.13 -22.91 17.08
C THR A 88 13.89 -22.74 16.23
N VAL A 89 13.08 -21.73 16.53
CA VAL A 89 11.93 -21.29 15.74
C VAL A 89 12.34 -20.03 14.96
N PRO A 90 12.22 -20.01 13.62
CA PRO A 90 12.44 -18.83 12.79
C PRO A 90 11.19 -17.93 12.82
N ASP A 91 11.06 -17.13 13.87
CA ASP A 91 9.93 -16.23 14.13
C ASP A 91 9.98 -14.98 13.26
N TYR A 92 8.83 -14.46 12.88
CA TYR A 92 8.69 -13.22 12.11
C TYR A 92 9.41 -13.27 10.74
N PRO A 93 9.12 -14.26 9.87
CA PRO A 93 9.77 -14.36 8.57
C PRO A 93 9.35 -13.22 7.65
N ASP A 94 10.33 -12.57 7.02
CA ASP A 94 10.06 -11.41 6.19
C ASP A 94 10.85 -11.44 4.88
N PRO A 95 10.16 -11.64 3.74
CA PRO A 95 10.78 -11.74 2.45
C PRO A 95 11.08 -10.36 1.82
N GLY A 96 12.28 -10.22 1.25
CA GLY A 96 12.64 -9.18 0.30
C GLY A 96 13.12 -9.78 -1.00
N VAL A 97 13.09 -9.01 -2.10
CA VAL A 97 13.43 -9.51 -3.43
C VAL A 97 14.31 -8.53 -4.20
N SER A 98 15.23 -9.08 -4.98
CA SER A 98 15.99 -8.38 -6.02
C SER A 98 15.84 -9.09 -7.36
N SER A 99 16.57 -8.65 -8.39
CA SER A 99 16.52 -9.28 -9.71
C SER A 99 17.16 -10.69 -9.77
N ASP A 100 17.93 -11.10 -8.77
CA ASP A 100 18.68 -12.37 -8.78
C ASP A 100 18.48 -13.23 -7.53
N LYS A 101 17.85 -12.70 -6.46
CA LYS A 101 17.65 -13.43 -5.20
C LYS A 101 16.38 -13.06 -4.47
N VAL A 102 15.89 -13.99 -3.67
CA VAL A 102 14.94 -13.81 -2.58
C VAL A 102 15.70 -13.91 -1.27
N VAL A 103 15.48 -12.98 -0.37
CA VAL A 103 16.10 -12.97 0.96
C VAL A 103 14.99 -13.01 1.99
N ILE A 104 15.02 -13.97 2.90
CA ILE A 104 14.05 -14.10 3.98
C ILE A 104 14.78 -13.90 5.29
N SER A 105 14.30 -12.98 6.11
CA SER A 105 14.81 -12.79 7.46
C SER A 105 14.00 -13.58 8.47
N ALA A 106 14.62 -13.98 9.57
CA ALA A 106 13.93 -14.54 10.73
C ALA A 106 14.63 -14.18 12.03
N ASN A 107 13.87 -14.12 13.11
CA ASN A 107 14.36 -14.02 14.48
C ASN A 107 14.42 -15.43 15.09
N GLN A 108 15.58 -15.90 15.50
CA GLN A 108 15.76 -17.25 16.01
C GLN A 108 15.51 -17.31 17.53
N PHE A 109 14.50 -18.02 17.94
CA PHE A 109 14.19 -18.30 19.35
C PHE A 109 14.37 -19.78 19.65
N PRO A 110 15.06 -20.17 20.76
CA PRO A 110 15.19 -21.57 21.15
C PRO A 110 13.84 -22.23 21.40
N ILE A 111 13.69 -23.48 20.97
CA ILE A 111 12.54 -24.32 21.30
C ILE A 111 12.70 -24.79 22.76
N VAL A 112 11.63 -24.64 23.54
CA VAL A 112 11.62 -25.05 24.95
C VAL A 112 10.45 -25.95 25.24
N PRO A 113 10.61 -26.96 26.14
CA PRO A 113 9.48 -27.78 26.62
C PRO A 113 8.40 -26.94 27.33
N SER A 114 7.14 -27.18 27.03
CA SER A 114 5.99 -26.47 27.61
C SER A 114 4.83 -27.47 27.87
N GLY A 115 4.58 -27.90 29.12
CA GLY A 115 3.40 -28.64 29.52
C GLY A 115 3.13 -29.95 28.76
N GLY A 116 4.14 -30.63 28.24
CA GLY A 116 4.02 -31.85 27.43
C GLY A 116 3.97 -31.58 25.92
N SER A 117 4.10 -30.33 25.50
CA SER A 117 4.31 -29.83 24.16
C SER A 117 5.60 -29.00 24.11
N CYS A 118 5.78 -28.22 23.06
CA CYS A 118 6.92 -27.32 22.89
C CYS A 118 6.41 -25.91 22.58
N ASP A 119 7.25 -24.92 22.91
CA ASP A 119 6.98 -23.51 22.65
C ASP A 119 8.29 -22.79 22.28
N LEU A 120 8.22 -21.61 21.71
CA LEU A 120 9.38 -20.75 21.55
C LEU A 120 9.74 -20.10 22.90
N SER A 121 11.04 -19.93 23.15
CA SER A 121 11.51 -19.25 24.36
C SER A 121 11.13 -17.77 24.33
N THR A 122 10.46 -17.29 25.39
CA THR A 122 10.20 -15.87 25.61
C THR A 122 11.30 -15.14 26.37
N THR A 123 12.32 -15.87 26.86
CA THR A 123 13.40 -15.34 27.71
C THR A 123 14.79 -15.43 27.05
N SER A 124 14.93 -16.24 26.00
CA SER A 124 16.18 -16.45 25.27
C SER A 124 15.99 -16.09 23.80
N TYR A 125 16.99 -15.48 23.23
CA TYR A 125 17.04 -15.04 21.84
C TYR A 125 18.40 -15.41 21.25
N SER A 126 18.42 -16.16 20.15
CA SER A 126 19.67 -16.61 19.51
C SER A 126 20.23 -15.56 18.56
N GLY A 127 19.39 -14.77 17.93
CA GLY A 127 19.81 -13.72 16.98
C GLY A 127 18.92 -13.66 15.75
N ALA A 128 19.13 -12.65 14.92
CA ALA A 128 18.48 -12.55 13.62
C ALA A 128 19.34 -13.19 12.52
N THR A 129 18.69 -13.87 11.57
CA THR A 129 19.29 -14.51 10.40
C THR A 129 18.74 -13.97 9.09
N LEU A 130 19.45 -14.24 8.00
CA LEU A 130 19.01 -14.05 6.62
C LEU A 130 19.23 -15.36 5.87
N ASP A 131 18.21 -15.84 5.19
CA ASP A 131 18.25 -16.95 4.23
C ASP A 131 18.26 -16.36 2.83
N ILE A 132 19.34 -16.56 2.07
CA ILE A 132 19.56 -15.98 0.75
C ILE A 132 19.41 -17.08 -0.28
N ILE A 133 18.40 -17.00 -1.14
CA ILE A 133 18.00 -18.01 -2.12
C ILE A 133 18.10 -17.40 -3.51
N ASP A 134 18.74 -18.07 -4.45
CA ASP A 134 18.83 -17.61 -5.82
C ASP A 134 17.48 -17.78 -6.54
N TRP A 135 17.08 -16.80 -7.34
CA TRP A 135 15.89 -16.90 -8.17
C TRP A 135 15.93 -18.08 -9.14
N SER A 136 17.11 -18.41 -9.67
CA SER A 136 17.30 -19.56 -10.57
C SER A 136 16.80 -20.86 -9.95
N ASP A 137 17.03 -21.08 -8.66
CA ASP A 137 16.64 -22.31 -7.97
C ASP A 137 15.13 -22.34 -7.71
N LEU A 138 14.57 -21.24 -7.24
CA LEU A 138 13.12 -21.13 -7.05
C LEU A 138 12.34 -21.36 -8.36
N LEU A 139 12.85 -20.84 -9.49
CA LEU A 139 12.20 -21.00 -10.80
C LEU A 139 12.41 -22.38 -11.41
N SER A 140 13.49 -23.10 -11.08
CA SER A 140 13.79 -24.44 -11.60
C SER A 140 12.89 -25.52 -10.99
N GLY A 141 12.38 -25.30 -9.78
CA GLY A 141 11.66 -26.31 -8.99
C GLY A 141 12.59 -27.40 -8.42
N SER A 142 13.92 -27.21 -8.49
CA SER A 142 14.93 -28.12 -7.94
C SER A 142 15.10 -27.95 -6.43
N ALA A 143 15.91 -28.79 -5.78
CA ALA A 143 16.34 -28.56 -4.41
C ALA A 143 17.04 -27.20 -4.30
N LEU A 144 16.72 -26.44 -3.25
CA LEU A 144 17.31 -25.12 -3.04
C LEU A 144 18.78 -25.24 -2.63
N ASP A 145 19.63 -24.47 -3.29
CA ASP A 145 20.94 -24.06 -2.77
C ASP A 145 20.76 -22.66 -2.15
N TYR A 146 21.05 -22.52 -0.86
CA TYR A 146 20.86 -21.26 -0.15
C TYR A 146 21.97 -21.03 0.87
N SER A 147 22.22 -19.76 1.17
CA SER A 147 23.12 -19.35 2.24
C SER A 147 22.33 -18.79 3.41
N GLU A 148 22.65 -19.28 4.61
CA GLU A 148 22.13 -18.75 5.86
C GLU A 148 23.24 -17.97 6.58
N THR A 149 22.92 -16.77 7.09
CA THR A 149 23.83 -16.05 7.98
C THR A 149 23.76 -16.65 9.37
N LEU A 150 24.91 -16.68 10.08
CA LEU A 150 24.90 -17.10 11.47
C LEU A 150 24.04 -16.18 12.33
N PRO A 151 23.27 -16.72 13.30
CA PRO A 151 22.49 -15.90 14.21
C PRO A 151 23.37 -14.90 14.97
N ASN A 152 22.95 -13.65 15.01
CA ASN A 152 23.64 -12.58 15.71
C ASN A 152 22.70 -11.91 16.73
N ALA A 153 22.94 -12.16 18.03
CA ALA A 153 22.10 -11.67 19.12
C ALA A 153 22.14 -10.14 19.31
N THR A 154 23.10 -9.45 18.69
CA THR A 154 23.12 -7.98 18.68
C THR A 154 22.21 -7.39 17.60
N LEU A 155 21.74 -8.21 16.67
CA LEU A 155 20.77 -7.83 15.64
C LEU A 155 19.38 -8.38 15.98
N PHE A 156 18.37 -7.62 15.63
CA PHE A 156 16.98 -8.00 15.85
C PHE A 156 16.14 -7.55 14.66
N THR A 157 15.36 -8.45 14.06
CA THR A 157 14.49 -8.19 12.92
C THR A 157 15.17 -7.45 11.77
N TRP A 158 15.70 -8.21 10.84
CA TRP A 158 16.04 -7.70 9.52
C TRP A 158 14.77 -7.37 8.74
N ARG A 159 14.85 -6.35 7.91
CA ARG A 159 13.85 -6.02 6.91
C ARG A 159 14.54 -5.89 5.55
N PRO A 160 14.69 -6.99 4.79
CA PRO A 160 15.14 -6.93 3.41
C PRO A 160 14.13 -6.15 2.57
N ALA A 161 14.60 -5.30 1.66
CA ALA A 161 13.70 -4.49 0.86
C ALA A 161 13.00 -5.31 -0.25
N THR A 162 11.79 -4.92 -0.62
CA THR A 162 11.19 -5.30 -1.90
C THR A 162 11.71 -4.33 -2.97
N ALA A 163 12.54 -4.81 -3.90
CA ALA A 163 13.03 -3.99 -5.00
C ALA A 163 11.96 -3.87 -6.10
N LEU A 164 11.51 -2.64 -6.35
CA LEU A 164 10.54 -2.30 -7.38
C LEU A 164 11.21 -1.90 -8.71
N SER A 165 12.54 -1.85 -8.75
CA SER A 165 13.34 -1.67 -9.95
C SER A 165 14.52 -2.65 -9.93
N THR A 166 15.12 -2.89 -11.10
CA THR A 166 16.19 -3.90 -11.26
C THR A 166 17.41 -3.57 -10.40
N THR A 167 17.80 -4.51 -9.54
CA THR A 167 19.06 -4.49 -8.80
C THR A 167 19.47 -5.92 -8.43
N SER A 168 20.77 -6.20 -8.44
CA SER A 168 21.36 -7.43 -7.90
C SER A 168 21.95 -7.25 -6.49
N THR A 169 21.95 -6.02 -5.98
CA THR A 169 22.36 -5.71 -4.61
C THR A 169 21.12 -5.25 -3.84
N LEU A 170 20.65 -6.09 -2.93
CA LEU A 170 19.44 -5.84 -2.16
C LEU A 170 19.78 -5.07 -0.89
N PRO A 171 19.22 -3.87 -0.68
CA PRO A 171 19.31 -3.18 0.60
C PRO A 171 18.46 -3.85 1.67
N ALA A 172 18.90 -3.77 2.91
CA ALA A 172 18.15 -4.20 4.08
C ALA A 172 18.38 -3.23 5.24
N VAL A 173 17.38 -3.05 6.07
CA VAL A 173 17.52 -2.41 7.38
C VAL A 173 17.40 -3.47 8.48
N VAL A 174 17.97 -3.19 9.64
CA VAL A 174 17.99 -4.11 10.78
C VAL A 174 17.97 -3.31 12.07
N VAL A 175 17.37 -3.83 13.10
CA VAL A 175 17.50 -3.28 14.45
C VAL A 175 18.83 -3.74 15.04
N VAL A 176 19.67 -2.80 15.44
CA VAL A 176 20.94 -3.05 16.12
C VAL A 176 20.75 -2.80 17.63
N ARG A 177 20.91 -3.84 18.43
CA ARG A 177 20.78 -3.77 19.89
C ARG A 177 22.12 -3.36 20.48
N ASN A 178 22.21 -2.17 21.04
CA ASN A 178 23.44 -1.62 21.61
C ASN A 178 23.20 -1.15 23.05
N GLY A 179 23.59 -1.98 24.03
CA GLY A 179 23.62 -1.59 25.44
C GLY A 179 22.30 -1.08 26.03
N GLY A 180 21.16 -1.59 25.56
CA GLY A 180 19.81 -1.17 25.97
C GLY A 180 19.18 -0.12 25.05
N ASN A 181 19.93 0.42 24.08
CA ASN A 181 19.41 1.22 22.97
C ASN A 181 19.15 0.32 21.75
N TRP A 182 18.20 0.72 20.94
CA TRP A 182 17.90 0.09 19.68
C TRP A 182 18.09 1.12 18.58
N ASP A 183 19.04 0.82 17.68
CA ASP A 183 19.39 1.66 16.54
C ASP A 183 18.93 0.99 15.25
N VAL A 184 18.76 1.75 14.18
CA VAL A 184 18.55 1.18 12.84
C VAL A 184 19.92 1.06 12.17
N GLY A 185 20.26 -0.17 11.75
CA GLY A 185 21.40 -0.47 10.90
C GLY A 185 20.98 -0.58 9.44
N TYR A 186 21.93 -0.40 8.54
CA TYR A 186 21.80 -0.59 7.11
C TYR A 186 22.82 -1.61 6.62
N ALA A 187 22.40 -2.48 5.71
CA ALA A 187 23.29 -3.41 5.02
C ALA A 187 22.86 -3.61 3.56
N THR A 188 23.75 -4.20 2.78
CA THR A 188 23.48 -4.67 1.43
C THR A 188 23.77 -6.16 1.33
N ILE A 189 22.92 -6.88 0.58
CA ILE A 189 23.06 -8.29 0.29
C ILE A 189 23.34 -8.41 -1.21
N SER A 190 24.51 -8.94 -1.55
CA SER A 190 25.01 -9.06 -2.93
C SER A 190 25.49 -10.48 -3.24
N GLY A 191 25.75 -10.76 -4.52
CA GLY A 191 26.21 -12.07 -4.98
C GLY A 191 25.08 -13.09 -5.05
N THR A 192 25.42 -14.31 -5.49
CA THR A 192 24.51 -15.46 -5.61
C THR A 192 25.18 -16.73 -5.09
N ASN A 193 24.38 -17.73 -4.67
CA ASN A 193 24.86 -19.04 -4.24
C ASN A 193 25.55 -19.76 -5.40
N ALA A 194 24.96 -19.75 -6.58
CA ALA A 194 25.51 -20.37 -7.79
C ALA A 194 26.89 -19.84 -8.16
N ALA A 195 27.20 -18.58 -7.86
CA ALA A 195 28.52 -18.00 -8.07
C ALA A 195 29.47 -18.15 -6.86
N GLY A 196 28.98 -18.63 -5.71
CA GLY A 196 29.74 -18.67 -4.46
C GLY A 196 30.17 -17.29 -3.93
N THR A 197 29.41 -16.25 -4.23
CA THR A 197 29.77 -14.84 -3.98
C THR A 197 28.82 -14.10 -3.04
N VAL A 198 27.91 -14.82 -2.37
CA VAL A 198 26.97 -14.21 -1.41
C VAL A 198 27.73 -13.44 -0.34
N ALA A 199 27.37 -12.19 -0.16
CA ALA A 199 27.95 -11.31 0.86
C ALA A 199 26.89 -10.39 1.47
N VAL A 200 26.90 -10.31 2.80
CA VAL A 200 26.17 -9.29 3.57
C VAL A 200 27.20 -8.29 4.08
N SER A 201 27.09 -7.04 3.67
CA SER A 201 28.09 -6.01 3.97
C SER A 201 27.46 -4.71 4.47
N GLY A 202 28.19 -3.98 5.30
CA GLY A 202 27.84 -2.63 5.71
C GLY A 202 26.87 -2.54 6.89
N VAL A 203 26.85 -3.50 7.81
CA VAL A 203 26.04 -3.38 9.04
C VAL A 203 26.58 -2.23 9.89
N GLY A 204 26.23 -1.00 9.52
CA GLY A 204 26.56 0.22 10.22
C GLY A 204 25.30 0.87 10.77
N ASN A 205 25.42 1.52 11.93
CA ASN A 205 24.31 2.28 12.48
C ASN A 205 24.00 3.48 11.59
N LEU A 206 22.73 3.64 11.23
CA LEU A 206 22.24 4.90 10.70
C LEU A 206 22.12 5.87 11.86
N THR A 207 22.99 6.86 11.93
CA THR A 207 23.12 7.81 13.06
C THR A 207 21.90 8.70 13.28
N THR A 208 20.84 8.55 12.52
CA THR A 208 19.72 9.50 12.45
C THR A 208 18.42 9.01 13.08
N ALA A 209 18.34 7.72 13.41
CA ALA A 209 17.07 7.17 13.83
C ALA A 209 17.25 6.11 14.91
N GLY A 210 17.47 6.55 16.15
CA GLY A 210 17.31 5.61 17.27
C GLY A 210 15.91 4.99 17.22
N VAL A 211 15.84 3.66 17.15
CA VAL A 211 14.60 2.94 17.41
C VAL A 211 14.44 2.91 18.92
N VAL A 212 13.40 3.53 19.44
CA VAL A 212 13.19 3.56 20.88
C VAL A 212 12.68 2.19 21.34
N ALA A 213 13.40 1.57 22.25
CA ALA A 213 12.98 0.35 22.95
C ALA A 213 11.88 0.65 23.99
N GLY A 214 10.83 1.30 23.62
CA GLY A 214 9.71 1.63 24.50
C GLY A 214 8.62 2.27 23.66
N PHE A 215 7.70 1.45 23.23
CA PHE A 215 6.49 1.91 22.55
C PHE A 215 5.41 2.21 23.59
N LEU A 216 4.55 3.13 23.22
CA LEU A 216 3.33 3.40 23.95
C LEU A 216 2.33 2.28 23.63
N GLN A 217 1.34 2.15 24.47
CA GLN A 217 0.23 1.23 24.21
C GLN A 217 -0.95 2.06 23.72
N PRO A 218 -1.25 2.05 22.41
CA PRO A 218 -2.31 2.89 21.84
C PRO A 218 -3.64 2.65 22.55
N PRO A 219 -4.32 3.70 23.05
CA PRO A 219 -5.62 3.54 23.70
C PRO A 219 -6.69 3.11 22.71
N VAL A 220 -7.69 2.40 23.23
CA VAL A 220 -8.92 2.07 22.51
C VAL A 220 -10.12 2.56 23.30
N PRO A 221 -11.31 2.78 22.69
CA PRO A 221 -12.49 3.22 23.41
C PRO A 221 -12.82 2.29 24.55
N ALA A 222 -13.21 2.83 25.70
CA ALA A 222 -13.76 2.07 26.82
C ALA A 222 -15.07 1.41 26.35
N GLY A 223 -15.12 0.09 26.35
CA GLY A 223 -16.26 -0.69 25.87
C GLY A 223 -16.39 -2.02 26.61
N ALA A 224 -17.06 -2.99 26.00
CA ALA A 224 -17.17 -4.35 26.53
C ALA A 224 -15.84 -5.11 26.60
N ALA A 225 -14.77 -4.55 26.00
CA ALA A 225 -13.44 -5.11 26.06
C ALA A 225 -12.82 -4.99 27.46
N ALA A 226 -12.13 -6.02 27.88
CA ALA A 226 -11.40 -6.04 29.14
C ALA A 226 -10.16 -5.11 29.15
N PHE A 227 -9.86 -4.45 28.02
CA PHE A 227 -8.62 -3.72 27.77
C PHE A 227 -8.89 -2.29 27.34
N ALA A 228 -8.13 -1.34 27.88
CA ALA A 228 -8.21 0.07 27.55
C ALA A 228 -7.19 0.50 26.45
N PHE A 229 -6.40 -0.44 25.93
CA PHE A 229 -5.34 -0.18 24.94
C PHE A 229 -5.08 -1.42 24.06
N ALA A 230 -4.52 -1.20 22.89
CA ALA A 230 -3.97 -2.24 22.02
C ALA A 230 -2.48 -2.44 22.35
N ARG A 231 -2.03 -3.70 22.40
CA ARG A 231 -0.62 -4.03 22.53
C ARG A 231 -0.04 -4.28 21.14
N THR A 232 0.68 -3.29 20.62
CA THR A 232 1.43 -3.42 19.36
C THR A 232 2.73 -4.18 19.59
N VAL A 233 3.44 -4.54 18.53
CA VAL A 233 4.83 -5.03 18.62
C VAL A 233 5.77 -3.91 19.10
N ASP A 234 6.97 -3.81 18.68
CA ASP A 234 7.93 -2.77 19.05
C ASP A 234 8.15 -1.76 17.90
N GLY A 235 9.16 -0.91 18.02
CA GLY A 235 9.54 0.06 17.00
C GLY A 235 10.40 -0.49 15.86
N ARG A 236 10.35 -1.80 15.58
CA ARG A 236 11.07 -2.40 14.44
C ARG A 236 10.57 -1.82 13.11
N PRO A 237 11.41 -1.79 12.06
CA PRO A 237 10.91 -1.53 10.71
C PRO A 237 9.87 -2.57 10.30
N THR A 238 8.67 -2.11 9.96
CA THR A 238 7.53 -2.96 9.62
C THR A 238 7.39 -3.18 8.11
N ASP A 239 8.03 -2.34 7.29
CA ASP A 239 8.06 -2.48 5.84
C ASP A 239 9.28 -1.76 5.24
N ALA A 240 9.80 -2.25 4.09
CA ALA A 240 10.91 -1.63 3.36
C ALA A 240 10.79 -1.86 1.85
N LEU A 241 10.93 -0.79 1.07
CA LEU A 241 10.88 -0.80 -0.39
C LEU A 241 12.10 -0.10 -0.96
N TRP A 242 12.62 -0.62 -2.07
CA TRP A 242 13.70 0.02 -2.80
C TRP A 242 13.31 0.29 -4.26
N GLN A 243 13.58 1.49 -4.73
CA GLN A 243 13.36 1.87 -6.13
C GLN A 243 14.41 2.90 -6.58
N ASN A 244 15.09 2.63 -7.68
CA ASN A 244 15.99 3.58 -8.37
C ASN A 244 17.00 4.29 -7.44
N GLY A 245 17.65 3.54 -6.54
CA GLY A 245 18.66 4.08 -5.62
C GLY A 245 18.08 4.66 -4.32
N HIS A 246 16.79 4.58 -4.10
CA HIS A 246 16.15 5.06 -2.87
C HIS A 246 15.54 3.90 -2.08
N LEU A 247 15.94 3.78 -0.80
CA LEU A 247 15.37 2.85 0.15
C LEU A 247 14.41 3.60 1.06
N TRP A 248 13.16 3.16 1.10
CA TRP A 248 12.14 3.62 2.05
C TRP A 248 11.85 2.55 3.07
N PHE A 249 11.70 2.94 4.33
CA PHE A 249 11.20 2.05 5.37
C PHE A 249 10.35 2.82 6.39
N VAL A 250 9.51 2.08 7.11
CA VAL A 250 8.59 2.65 8.10
C VAL A 250 8.70 1.90 9.42
N SER A 251 8.44 2.60 10.51
CA SER A 251 8.38 2.04 11.87
C SER A 251 7.39 2.81 12.74
N THR A 252 6.98 2.23 13.87
CA THR A 252 6.24 2.96 14.90
C THR A 252 7.24 3.65 15.82
N TYR A 253 7.00 4.93 16.14
CA TYR A 253 7.92 5.75 16.91
C TYR A 253 7.17 6.72 17.84
N PRO A 254 7.50 6.83 19.13
CA PRO A 254 6.85 7.77 20.03
C PRO A 254 7.18 9.23 19.65
N CYS A 255 6.17 10.05 19.51
CA CYS A 255 6.31 11.46 19.18
C CYS A 255 5.37 12.36 20.02
N VAL A 256 5.51 13.67 19.88
CA VAL A 256 4.51 14.65 20.33
C VAL A 256 3.97 15.33 19.07
N PRO A 257 2.77 14.97 18.59
CA PRO A 257 2.20 15.60 17.41
C PRO A 257 1.99 17.09 17.57
N SER A 258 2.02 17.83 16.47
CA SER A 258 1.77 19.28 16.50
C SER A 258 0.40 19.58 17.10
N GLY A 259 0.37 20.50 18.06
CA GLY A 259 -0.86 20.88 18.78
C GLY A 259 -1.21 19.97 19.97
N ASP A 260 -0.37 19.00 20.31
CA ASP A 260 -0.50 18.15 21.49
C ASP A 260 0.57 18.46 22.54
N THR A 261 0.37 17.98 23.77
CA THR A 261 1.33 18.02 24.88
C THR A 261 1.69 16.61 25.35
N GLY A 262 0.93 15.59 24.94
CA GLY A 262 1.12 14.18 25.26
C GLY A 262 2.01 13.48 24.25
N LYS A 263 2.65 12.38 24.69
CA LYS A 263 3.31 11.45 23.79
C LYS A 263 2.28 10.51 23.19
N HIS A 264 2.41 10.27 21.90
CA HIS A 264 1.62 9.33 21.10
C HIS A 264 2.55 8.44 20.29
N ASP A 265 2.06 7.30 19.84
CA ASP A 265 2.71 6.55 18.76
C ASP A 265 2.46 7.28 17.44
N CYS A 266 3.51 7.40 16.63
CA CYS A 266 3.50 7.99 15.30
C CYS A 266 4.12 7.01 14.31
N VAL A 267 3.71 7.06 13.05
CA VAL A 267 4.40 6.31 12.00
C VAL A 267 5.55 7.17 11.47
N ARG A 268 6.77 6.65 11.59
CA ARG A 268 7.98 7.24 11.03
C ARG A 268 8.24 6.68 9.66
N ALA A 269 8.38 7.54 8.67
CA ALA A 269 8.82 7.19 7.34
C ALA A 269 10.23 7.76 7.10
N THR A 270 11.16 6.89 6.75
CA THR A 270 12.57 7.23 6.52
C THR A 270 12.96 6.81 5.10
N ALA A 271 13.64 7.70 4.40
CA ALA A 271 14.20 7.43 3.08
C ALA A 271 15.72 7.66 3.06
N LEU A 272 16.42 6.71 2.46
CA LEU A 272 17.85 6.78 2.22
C LEU A 272 18.12 6.86 0.71
N ASP A 273 19.03 7.74 0.32
CA ASP A 273 19.69 7.66 -0.97
C ASP A 273 20.81 6.61 -0.86
N THR A 274 20.67 5.53 -1.60
CA THR A 274 21.60 4.39 -1.64
C THR A 274 22.37 4.32 -2.97
N SER A 275 22.38 5.39 -3.74
CA SER A 275 23.11 5.48 -5.01
C SER A 275 24.63 5.46 -4.83
N THR A 276 25.11 5.70 -3.62
CA THR A 276 26.52 5.63 -3.23
C THR A 276 26.75 4.53 -2.19
N ALA A 277 28.00 4.09 -2.03
CA ALA A 277 28.37 3.03 -1.08
C ALA A 277 28.03 3.36 0.39
N THR A 278 27.98 4.64 0.75
CA THR A 278 27.50 5.09 2.05
C THR A 278 26.13 5.75 1.86
N PRO A 279 25.05 5.16 2.38
CA PRO A 279 23.72 5.75 2.23
C PRO A 279 23.60 7.08 2.98
N THR A 280 22.85 7.99 2.41
CA THR A 280 22.55 9.30 3.02
C THR A 280 21.07 9.46 3.27
N LEU A 281 20.72 10.12 4.38
CA LEU A 281 19.34 10.42 4.71
C LEU A 281 18.77 11.42 3.70
N SER A 282 17.72 11.06 2.98
CA SER A 282 17.04 11.93 2.04
C SER A 282 15.73 12.50 2.60
N GLN A 283 14.99 11.71 3.36
CA GLN A 283 13.79 12.14 4.07
C GLN A 283 13.63 11.39 5.39
N ASP A 284 13.04 12.06 6.40
CA ASP A 284 12.70 11.48 7.69
C ASP A 284 11.61 12.31 8.35
N PHE A 285 10.41 11.75 8.48
CA PHE A 285 9.27 12.47 9.06
C PHE A 285 8.34 11.55 9.84
N LEU A 286 7.53 12.16 10.69
CA LEU A 286 6.57 11.48 11.56
C LEU A 286 5.15 11.85 11.11
N ALA A 287 4.38 10.84 10.75
CA ALA A 287 2.94 10.97 10.58
C ALA A 287 2.26 10.77 11.95
N GLY A 288 1.56 11.79 12.41
CA GLY A 288 0.86 11.81 13.70
C GLY A 288 -0.14 12.93 13.77
N HIS A 289 -1.11 12.82 14.66
CA HIS A 289 -2.15 13.82 14.89
C HIS A 289 -2.47 13.93 16.37
N ALA A 290 -2.71 15.16 16.87
CA ALA A 290 -3.04 15.42 18.27
C ALA A 290 -4.24 14.57 18.73
N GLY A 291 -4.07 13.89 19.88
CA GLY A 291 -5.09 13.05 20.49
C GLY A 291 -5.24 11.64 19.87
N TYR A 292 -4.36 11.24 18.94
CA TYR A 292 -4.41 9.93 18.28
C TYR A 292 -3.05 9.26 18.28
N ASP A 293 -3.09 7.94 18.33
CA ASP A 293 -1.93 7.05 18.18
C ASP A 293 -1.95 6.38 16.81
N PHE A 294 -0.81 6.43 16.08
CA PHE A 294 -0.59 5.87 14.76
C PHE A 294 0.47 4.78 14.85
N PHE A 295 0.14 3.57 14.43
CA PHE A 295 0.99 2.40 14.61
C PHE A 295 0.83 1.40 13.48
N MET A 296 1.72 0.40 13.41
CA MET A 296 1.71 -0.66 12.41
C MET A 296 1.69 -0.09 10.99
N GLY A 297 2.75 0.68 10.65
CA GLY A 297 2.86 1.31 9.34
C GLY A 297 3.27 0.34 8.23
N GLY A 298 2.72 0.52 7.04
CA GLY A 298 3.17 -0.04 5.77
C GLY A 298 3.45 1.07 4.76
N ILE A 299 4.32 0.83 3.80
CA ILE A 299 4.67 1.77 2.74
C ILE A 299 4.50 1.13 1.37
N GLY A 300 3.90 1.87 0.43
CA GLY A 300 3.78 1.49 -0.97
C GLY A 300 4.28 2.59 -1.89
N LEU A 301 4.94 2.21 -2.99
CA LEU A 301 5.29 3.11 -4.07
C LEU A 301 4.50 2.74 -5.31
N ALA A 302 3.74 3.68 -5.85
CA ALA A 302 3.15 3.56 -7.16
C ALA A 302 4.23 3.71 -8.26
N ALA A 303 3.94 3.31 -9.48
CA ALA A 303 4.93 3.37 -10.57
C ALA A 303 5.32 4.81 -10.95
N ASP A 304 4.44 5.78 -10.69
CA ASP A 304 4.71 7.22 -10.84
C ASP A 304 5.55 7.81 -9.69
N THR A 305 6.02 6.97 -8.77
CA THR A 305 6.76 7.31 -7.55
C THR A 305 5.96 8.01 -6.44
N THR A 306 4.63 8.06 -6.52
CA THR A 306 3.77 8.44 -5.39
C THR A 306 3.96 7.45 -4.25
N ARG A 307 4.17 7.95 -3.05
CA ARG A 307 4.43 7.18 -1.84
C ARG A 307 3.19 7.17 -0.99
N PHE A 308 2.67 5.98 -0.68
CA PHE A 308 1.52 5.79 0.20
C PHE A 308 1.99 5.24 1.53
N LEU A 309 1.52 5.84 2.62
CA LEU A 309 1.65 5.30 3.97
C LEU A 309 0.28 4.81 4.42
N VAL A 310 0.23 3.59 4.92
CA VAL A 310 -0.98 2.95 5.47
C VAL A 310 -0.68 2.59 6.91
N PHE A 311 -1.61 2.80 7.82
CA PHE A 311 -1.39 2.52 9.24
C PHE A 311 -2.69 2.42 10.02
N SER A 312 -2.62 1.75 11.16
CA SER A 312 -3.70 1.73 12.14
C SER A 312 -3.68 3.00 12.98
N VAL A 313 -4.87 3.54 13.29
CA VAL A 313 -5.08 4.72 14.14
C VAL A 313 -6.10 4.39 15.22
N SER A 314 -5.83 4.78 16.47
CA SER A 314 -6.80 4.71 17.56
C SER A 314 -6.72 5.89 18.52
N SER A 315 -7.72 6.00 19.39
CA SER A 315 -7.73 6.91 20.54
C SER A 315 -8.63 6.34 21.64
N SER A 316 -8.73 7.02 22.77
CA SER A 316 -9.70 6.67 23.82
C SER A 316 -11.17 6.73 23.37
N THR A 317 -11.46 7.32 22.22
CA THR A 317 -12.82 7.48 21.67
C THR A 317 -12.98 6.94 20.27
N THR A 318 -11.89 6.53 19.62
CA THR A 318 -11.88 6.03 18.25
C THR A 318 -11.39 4.58 18.22
N ALA A 319 -12.23 3.67 17.74
CA ALA A 319 -11.83 2.28 17.51
C ALA A 319 -10.67 2.21 16.52
N ILE A 320 -9.84 1.18 16.64
CA ILE A 320 -8.71 0.98 15.73
C ILE A 320 -9.24 0.99 14.30
N SER A 321 -8.72 1.86 13.47
CA SER A 321 -9.18 2.12 12.10
C SER A 321 -7.98 2.23 11.18
N THR A 322 -8.11 1.76 9.94
CA THR A 322 -7.07 1.92 8.93
C THR A 322 -7.16 3.29 8.28
N TYR A 323 -6.06 4.01 8.27
CA TYR A 323 -5.89 5.28 7.57
C TYR A 323 -4.75 5.19 6.56
N ALA A 324 -4.79 6.08 5.60
CA ALA A 324 -3.71 6.26 4.64
C ALA A 324 -3.41 7.74 4.42
N THR A 325 -2.19 8.01 3.98
CA THR A 325 -1.77 9.30 3.43
C THR A 325 -0.82 9.06 2.26
N ALA A 326 -0.54 10.10 1.50
CA ALA A 326 0.38 10.04 0.38
C ALA A 326 1.38 11.21 0.39
N GLN A 327 2.51 11.02 -0.29
CA GLN A 327 3.41 12.06 -0.74
C GLN A 327 3.60 11.89 -2.26
N LEU A 328 3.18 12.89 -3.01
CA LEU A 328 3.35 12.90 -4.47
C LEU A 328 4.77 13.32 -4.86
N PRO A 329 5.22 13.02 -6.09
CA PRO A 329 6.58 13.36 -6.56
C PRO A 329 6.94 14.85 -6.45
N GLY A 330 5.96 15.74 -6.53
CA GLY A 330 6.16 17.20 -6.44
C GLY A 330 5.96 17.81 -5.04
N ASP A 331 5.58 17.01 -4.06
CA ASP A 331 5.35 17.51 -2.70
C ASP A 331 6.68 17.86 -2.01
N PRO A 332 6.68 18.82 -1.09
CA PRO A 332 7.86 19.14 -0.31
C PRO A 332 8.38 17.91 0.46
N VAL A 333 9.69 17.79 0.58
CA VAL A 333 10.33 16.73 1.38
C VAL A 333 9.87 16.80 2.84
N ASN A 334 9.81 15.64 3.50
CA ASN A 334 9.37 15.50 4.89
C ASN A 334 7.93 15.98 5.16
N THR A 335 7.08 15.95 4.14
CA THR A 335 5.64 16.24 4.27
C THR A 335 4.80 15.08 3.79
N TYR A 336 3.54 15.07 4.19
CA TYR A 336 2.52 14.14 3.70
C TYR A 336 1.20 14.89 3.54
N ARG A 337 0.34 14.36 2.69
CA ARG A 337 -0.98 14.92 2.41
C ARG A 337 -1.97 14.62 3.52
N PRO A 338 -3.16 15.27 3.55
CA PRO A 338 -4.17 14.99 4.56
C PRO A 338 -4.50 13.50 4.67
N LEU A 339 -4.81 13.08 5.89
CA LEU A 339 -5.17 11.69 6.20
C LEU A 339 -6.50 11.32 5.59
N THR A 340 -6.58 10.13 5.02
CA THR A 340 -7.82 9.54 4.48
C THR A 340 -8.18 8.31 5.30
N LEU A 341 -9.42 8.25 5.79
CA LEU A 341 -9.97 7.04 6.41
C LEU A 341 -10.21 5.98 5.32
N VAL A 342 -9.49 4.86 5.41
CA VAL A 342 -9.63 3.73 4.49
C VAL A 342 -10.69 2.75 4.99
N LYS A 343 -10.62 2.40 6.29
CA LYS A 343 -11.58 1.49 6.92
C LYS A 343 -11.79 1.85 8.39
N ALA A 344 -13.00 2.20 8.74
CA ALA A 344 -13.37 2.40 10.15
C ALA A 344 -13.45 1.07 10.88
N GLY A 345 -12.93 1.02 12.10
CA GLY A 345 -13.25 -0.03 13.07
C GLY A 345 -14.74 0.01 13.41
N LEU A 346 -15.39 -1.15 13.47
CA LEU A 346 -16.83 -1.25 13.67
C LEU A 346 -17.21 -1.41 15.16
N ALA A 347 -16.25 -1.77 15.99
CA ALA A 347 -16.42 -1.89 17.45
C ALA A 347 -15.06 -1.66 18.15
N THR A 348 -15.09 -1.56 19.47
CA THR A 348 -13.86 -1.62 20.26
C THR A 348 -13.23 -3.01 20.14
N TYR A 349 -11.92 -3.06 19.93
CA TYR A 349 -11.19 -4.32 19.85
C TYR A 349 -11.30 -5.12 21.15
N GLY A 350 -11.83 -6.32 21.05
CA GLY A 350 -12.11 -7.20 22.20
C GLY A 350 -10.92 -8.07 22.64
N GLY A 351 -9.78 -7.96 21.96
CA GLY A 351 -8.62 -8.83 22.15
C GLY A 351 -8.66 -10.10 21.29
N SER A 352 -7.61 -10.89 21.39
CA SER A 352 -7.47 -12.20 20.74
C SER A 352 -7.13 -13.26 21.80
N GLY A 353 -6.88 -14.50 21.38
CA GLY A 353 -6.28 -15.55 22.23
C GLY A 353 -4.94 -15.13 22.87
N TRP A 354 -4.29 -14.10 22.32
CA TRP A 354 -3.06 -13.48 22.82
C TRP A 354 -3.32 -12.17 23.61
N GLY A 355 -4.52 -11.99 24.16
CA GLY A 355 -4.91 -10.82 24.93
C GLY A 355 -5.23 -9.61 24.02
N GLN A 356 -4.70 -8.43 24.37
CA GLN A 356 -4.92 -7.18 23.64
C GLN A 356 -3.94 -6.95 22.46
N ARG A 357 -3.20 -7.95 22.04
CA ARG A 357 -2.22 -7.83 20.94
C ARG A 357 -2.92 -7.44 19.64
N TRP A 358 -2.35 -6.48 18.92
CA TRP A 358 -2.86 -5.96 17.65
C TRP A 358 -1.76 -5.89 16.61
N GLY A 359 -2.04 -6.47 15.44
CA GLY A 359 -1.17 -6.45 14.29
C GLY A 359 0.08 -7.31 14.47
N ASP A 360 0.81 -7.45 13.41
CA ASP A 360 2.20 -7.86 13.25
C ASP A 360 2.65 -7.39 11.87
N TYR A 361 1.73 -7.36 10.89
CA TYR A 361 2.03 -7.07 9.49
C TYR A 361 0.95 -6.18 8.88
N VAL A 362 1.38 -5.28 8.01
CA VAL A 362 0.56 -4.53 7.04
C VAL A 362 1.10 -4.86 5.66
N GLY A 363 0.22 -5.04 4.69
CA GLY A 363 0.61 -5.28 3.30
C GLY A 363 0.33 -4.06 2.45
N VAL A 364 1.35 -3.53 1.76
CA VAL A 364 1.16 -2.52 0.71
C VAL A 364 1.96 -2.95 -0.52
N ALA A 365 1.32 -3.02 -1.68
CA ALA A 365 1.96 -3.49 -2.90
C ALA A 365 1.62 -2.56 -4.08
N GLN A 366 2.59 -2.34 -4.96
CA GLN A 366 2.37 -1.59 -6.19
C GLN A 366 1.28 -2.25 -7.04
N ASP A 367 0.37 -1.46 -7.62
CA ASP A 367 -0.59 -1.97 -8.59
C ASP A 367 0.12 -2.25 -9.93
N PRO A 368 0.08 -3.48 -10.46
CA PRO A 368 0.78 -3.79 -11.71
C PRO A 368 0.09 -3.25 -12.97
N VAL A 369 -1.10 -2.68 -12.83
CA VAL A 369 -1.93 -2.20 -13.95
C VAL A 369 -2.14 -0.70 -13.93
N ASP A 370 -2.28 -0.12 -12.72
CA ASP A 370 -2.49 1.32 -12.53
C ASP A 370 -1.22 1.95 -11.96
N ALA A 371 -0.56 2.77 -12.77
CA ALA A 371 0.71 3.41 -12.40
C ALA A 371 0.60 4.40 -11.23
N HIS A 372 -0.61 4.83 -10.87
CA HIS A 372 -0.90 5.81 -9.80
C HIS A 372 -1.45 5.15 -8.54
N ALA A 373 -1.45 3.81 -8.46
CA ALA A 373 -2.12 3.08 -7.42
C ALA A 373 -1.23 2.08 -6.69
N VAL A 374 -1.63 1.80 -5.44
CA VAL A 374 -1.15 0.66 -4.65
C VAL A 374 -2.34 -0.13 -4.12
N TRP A 375 -2.14 -1.41 -3.82
CA TRP A 375 -3.06 -2.23 -3.04
C TRP A 375 -2.58 -2.29 -1.61
N GLN A 376 -3.50 -2.10 -0.66
CA GLN A 376 -3.23 -2.25 0.76
C GLN A 376 -4.08 -3.35 1.37
N GLY A 377 -3.55 -4.01 2.42
CA GLY A 377 -4.26 -4.90 3.31
C GLY A 377 -3.88 -4.63 4.75
N ASP A 378 -4.86 -4.30 5.59
CA ASP A 378 -4.67 -4.02 7.01
C ASP A 378 -5.82 -4.61 7.82
N ALA A 379 -5.64 -4.67 9.15
CA ALA A 379 -6.62 -5.18 10.09
C ALA A 379 -7.53 -4.07 10.63
N TYR A 380 -8.76 -4.42 10.97
CA TYR A 380 -9.72 -3.56 11.68
C TYR A 380 -10.61 -4.41 12.61
N PRO A 381 -11.15 -3.88 13.72
CA PRO A 381 -12.15 -4.58 14.50
C PRO A 381 -13.48 -4.67 13.77
N ASP A 382 -14.03 -5.87 13.64
CA ASP A 382 -15.38 -6.09 13.11
C ASP A 382 -16.48 -5.65 14.11
N ALA A 383 -17.74 -5.85 13.75
CA ALA A 383 -18.87 -5.47 14.62
C ALA A 383 -18.93 -6.25 15.95
N GLY A 384 -18.26 -7.39 16.04
CA GLY A 384 -18.11 -8.19 17.26
C GLY A 384 -16.88 -7.82 18.09
N GLY A 385 -16.03 -6.94 17.60
CA GLY A 385 -14.76 -6.56 18.22
C GLY A 385 -13.62 -7.56 17.99
N ALA A 386 -13.80 -8.54 17.11
CA ALA A 386 -12.72 -9.39 16.64
C ALA A 386 -11.93 -8.68 15.52
N TRP A 387 -10.66 -9.08 15.32
CA TRP A 387 -9.91 -8.57 14.16
C TRP A 387 -10.46 -9.17 12.87
N ALA A 388 -10.51 -8.35 11.85
CA ALA A 388 -10.84 -8.71 10.49
C ALA A 388 -9.89 -7.96 9.54
N THR A 389 -9.82 -8.34 8.29
CA THR A 389 -8.94 -7.70 7.31
C THR A 389 -9.73 -6.93 6.26
N TRP A 390 -9.14 -5.84 5.79
CA TRP A 390 -9.68 -5.03 4.71
C TRP A 390 -8.62 -4.83 3.62
N ILE A 391 -8.98 -5.15 2.38
CA ILE A 391 -8.13 -4.91 1.21
C ILE A 391 -8.79 -3.85 0.34
N SER A 392 -8.03 -2.85 -0.07
CA SER A 392 -8.48 -1.84 -1.02
C SER A 392 -7.35 -1.35 -1.91
N GLN A 393 -7.72 -0.85 -3.07
CA GLN A 393 -6.83 -0.07 -3.90
C GLN A 393 -6.83 1.38 -3.39
N LEU A 394 -5.65 1.94 -3.25
CA LEU A 394 -5.44 3.36 -3.00
C LEU A 394 -4.87 3.98 -4.28
N THR A 395 -5.54 5.00 -4.74
CA THR A 395 -5.06 5.85 -5.83
C THR A 395 -4.61 7.19 -5.23
N ASP A 396 -4.23 8.13 -6.05
CA ASP A 396 -3.88 9.48 -5.60
C ASP A 396 -4.90 9.98 -4.55
N LEU A 397 -4.43 10.15 -3.30
CA LEU A 397 -5.24 10.64 -2.17
C LEU A 397 -5.43 12.16 -2.21
N SER A 398 -4.86 12.86 -3.19
CA SER A 398 -5.16 14.26 -3.44
C SER A 398 -6.54 14.35 -4.06
N GLY A 399 -7.50 14.84 -3.33
CA GLY A 399 -8.73 15.36 -3.95
C GLY A 399 -8.34 16.40 -5.00
N ALA A 400 -8.97 16.35 -6.16
CA ALA A 400 -8.71 17.33 -7.21
C ALA A 400 -8.90 18.76 -6.65
N THR A 401 -7.88 19.58 -6.76
CA THR A 401 -7.91 20.98 -6.30
C THR A 401 -8.70 21.83 -7.29
N PHE A 402 -9.74 22.50 -6.82
CA PHE A 402 -10.45 23.47 -7.62
C PHE A 402 -9.67 24.77 -7.75
N VAL A 403 -9.47 25.23 -8.99
CA VAL A 403 -8.85 26.51 -9.32
C VAL A 403 -9.89 27.36 -10.05
N PRO A 404 -10.34 28.50 -9.47
CA PRO A 404 -11.30 29.37 -10.14
C PRO A 404 -10.64 30.10 -11.33
N LEU A 405 -11.43 30.31 -12.38
CA LEU A 405 -11.05 31.10 -13.54
C LEU A 405 -11.97 32.33 -13.69
N THR A 406 -11.43 33.40 -14.25
CA THR A 406 -12.28 34.42 -14.85
C THR A 406 -13.10 33.74 -15.94
N PRO A 407 -14.45 33.85 -15.95
CA PRO A 407 -15.29 33.17 -16.92
C PRO A 407 -14.84 33.41 -18.35
N ALA A 408 -14.67 32.33 -19.12
CA ALA A 408 -14.19 32.40 -20.50
C ALA A 408 -14.95 31.44 -21.40
N ARG A 409 -15.13 31.79 -22.67
CA ARG A 409 -15.96 31.05 -23.61
C ARG A 409 -15.17 30.04 -24.42
N LEU A 410 -15.36 28.77 -24.13
CA LEU A 410 -14.71 27.65 -24.84
C LEU A 410 -15.50 27.10 -26.02
N LEU A 411 -16.85 27.25 -26.00
CA LEU A 411 -17.73 26.83 -27.08
C LEU A 411 -18.79 27.89 -27.36
N ASP A 412 -18.96 28.26 -28.62
CA ASP A 412 -20.10 29.02 -29.14
C ASP A 412 -20.31 28.69 -30.62
N THR A 413 -21.26 27.82 -30.90
CA THR A 413 -21.46 27.29 -32.26
C THR A 413 -22.02 28.32 -33.23
N ARG A 414 -22.57 29.42 -32.73
CA ARG A 414 -23.11 30.55 -33.54
C ARG A 414 -21.96 31.32 -34.21
N PHE A 415 -20.80 31.34 -33.55
CA PHE A 415 -19.64 32.14 -33.99
C PHE A 415 -18.40 31.29 -34.29
N ALA A 416 -18.58 29.98 -34.44
CA ALA A 416 -17.50 29.03 -34.70
C ALA A 416 -16.37 29.03 -33.65
N ASN A 417 -16.67 29.41 -32.41
CA ASN A 417 -15.73 29.24 -31.31
C ASN A 417 -15.80 27.79 -30.77
N GLY A 418 -14.69 27.08 -30.81
CA GLY A 418 -14.60 25.67 -30.46
C GLY A 418 -15.15 24.74 -31.55
N LEU A 419 -16.41 24.92 -31.93
CA LEU A 419 -17.07 24.20 -33.05
C LEU A 419 -17.94 25.16 -33.85
N ALA A 420 -18.11 24.88 -35.14
CA ALA A 420 -18.99 25.64 -36.04
C ALA A 420 -20.34 24.93 -36.25
N GLY A 421 -21.44 25.71 -36.29
CA GLY A 421 -22.78 25.26 -36.64
C GLY A 421 -23.48 24.40 -35.57
N LYS A 422 -24.81 24.30 -35.71
CA LYS A 422 -25.68 23.65 -34.74
C LYS A 422 -25.38 22.19 -34.50
N PHE A 423 -25.65 21.74 -33.30
CA PHE A 423 -25.73 20.32 -32.97
C PHE A 423 -26.98 19.71 -33.55
N SER A 424 -26.88 18.51 -34.13
CA SER A 424 -27.98 17.68 -34.60
C SER A 424 -28.22 16.52 -33.63
N ALA A 425 -29.47 16.15 -33.44
CA ALA A 425 -29.84 15.08 -32.53
C ALA A 425 -29.15 13.75 -32.88
N GLY A 426 -28.69 13.02 -31.86
CA GLY A 426 -28.03 11.74 -31.97
C GLY A 426 -26.58 11.78 -32.51
N THR A 427 -26.04 12.98 -32.78
CA THR A 427 -24.69 13.15 -33.31
C THR A 427 -23.82 13.83 -32.26
N PRO A 428 -22.96 13.09 -31.55
CA PRO A 428 -22.02 13.67 -30.59
C PRO A 428 -20.97 14.50 -31.29
N ARG A 429 -20.58 15.61 -30.70
CA ARG A 429 -19.50 16.48 -31.18
C ARG A 429 -18.58 16.83 -30.02
N THR A 430 -17.27 16.68 -30.26
CA THR A 430 -16.21 16.88 -29.26
C THR A 430 -15.49 18.19 -29.52
N PHE A 431 -15.17 18.92 -28.45
CA PHE A 431 -14.41 20.17 -28.50
C PHE A 431 -13.29 20.19 -27.47
N GLN A 432 -12.21 20.90 -27.79
CA GLN A 432 -11.03 21.05 -26.93
C GLN A 432 -11.34 21.98 -25.76
N VAL A 433 -10.90 21.61 -24.57
CA VAL A 433 -11.04 22.38 -23.33
C VAL A 433 -9.67 22.78 -22.78
N THR A 434 -8.78 21.80 -22.56
CA THR A 434 -7.43 22.09 -22.03
C THR A 434 -6.56 22.85 -23.05
N GLY A 435 -5.59 23.64 -22.54
CA GLY A 435 -4.73 24.51 -23.36
C GLY A 435 -5.44 25.75 -23.89
N ARG A 436 -6.65 26.05 -23.44
CA ARG A 436 -7.47 27.19 -23.85
C ARG A 436 -7.92 28.02 -22.67
N ASP A 437 -7.92 29.34 -22.81
CA ASP A 437 -8.56 30.32 -21.91
C ASP A 437 -8.23 30.10 -20.41
N GLY A 438 -7.01 29.69 -20.10
CA GLY A 438 -6.51 29.46 -18.73
C GLY A 438 -6.71 28.07 -18.18
N VAL A 439 -7.34 27.13 -18.91
CA VAL A 439 -7.43 25.73 -18.51
C VAL A 439 -6.13 25.00 -18.86
N PRO A 440 -5.31 24.54 -17.88
CA PRO A 440 -4.02 23.93 -18.17
C PRO A 440 -4.16 22.51 -18.76
N ALA A 441 -3.08 22.00 -19.35
CA ALA A 441 -3.06 20.68 -20.01
C ALA A 441 -3.30 19.51 -19.04
N ASN A 442 -3.00 19.68 -17.75
CA ASN A 442 -3.18 18.69 -16.68
C ASN A 442 -4.52 18.82 -15.93
N ALA A 443 -5.46 19.64 -16.40
CA ALA A 443 -6.80 19.68 -15.81
C ALA A 443 -7.53 18.35 -16.03
N THR A 444 -8.18 17.85 -14.97
CA THR A 444 -8.91 16.58 -14.98
C THR A 444 -10.43 16.76 -15.08
N ALA A 445 -10.94 17.91 -14.66
CA ALA A 445 -12.34 18.29 -14.76
C ALA A 445 -12.48 19.81 -14.86
N VAL A 446 -13.64 20.29 -15.29
CA VAL A 446 -13.97 21.72 -15.32
C VAL A 446 -15.33 21.99 -14.71
N THR A 447 -15.49 23.21 -14.16
CA THR A 447 -16.80 23.81 -13.88
C THR A 447 -17.13 24.84 -14.97
N GLY A 448 -18.39 24.98 -15.28
CA GLY A 448 -18.80 25.95 -16.28
C GLY A 448 -20.31 26.06 -16.39
N ASN A 449 -20.76 26.86 -17.36
CA ASN A 449 -22.15 27.05 -17.66
C ASN A 449 -22.43 26.57 -19.09
N LEU A 450 -23.28 25.54 -19.23
CA LEU A 450 -23.76 25.04 -20.52
C LEU A 450 -25.07 25.75 -20.90
N THR A 451 -25.12 26.36 -22.07
CA THR A 451 -26.31 27.07 -22.56
C THR A 451 -26.77 26.48 -23.89
N VAL A 452 -28.07 26.27 -24.00
CA VAL A 452 -28.81 25.93 -25.22
C VAL A 452 -29.52 27.17 -25.72
N THR A 453 -29.48 27.41 -27.05
CA THR A 453 -30.27 28.49 -27.70
C THR A 453 -30.60 28.13 -29.15
N ASN A 454 -31.55 28.83 -29.75
CA ASN A 454 -32.01 28.62 -31.14
C ASN A 454 -32.41 27.17 -31.45
N ALA A 455 -32.96 26.47 -30.47
CA ALA A 455 -33.41 25.09 -30.63
C ALA A 455 -34.62 25.01 -31.57
N THR A 456 -34.64 23.99 -32.43
CA THR A 456 -35.77 23.73 -33.38
C THR A 456 -36.77 22.74 -32.86
N SER A 457 -36.50 22.10 -31.71
CA SER A 457 -37.43 21.22 -30.98
C SER A 457 -37.14 21.28 -29.48
N ALA A 458 -38.09 20.88 -28.65
CA ALA A 458 -37.84 20.58 -27.25
C ALA A 458 -36.91 19.36 -27.13
N GLY A 459 -36.13 19.30 -26.09
CA GLY A 459 -35.22 18.19 -25.90
C GLY A 459 -34.28 18.35 -24.69
N TYR A 460 -33.17 17.66 -24.75
CA TYR A 460 -32.09 17.78 -23.77
C TYR A 460 -30.72 17.69 -24.42
N VAL A 461 -29.73 18.20 -23.72
CA VAL A 461 -28.30 18.02 -24.05
C VAL A 461 -27.64 17.22 -22.95
N PHE A 462 -26.87 16.23 -23.35
CA PHE A 462 -25.84 15.57 -22.54
C PHE A 462 -24.49 16.23 -22.78
N LEU A 463 -23.71 16.45 -21.72
CA LEU A 463 -22.31 16.88 -21.77
C LEU A 463 -21.50 15.91 -20.92
N GLY A 464 -20.43 15.36 -21.47
CA GLY A 464 -19.56 14.39 -20.78
C GLY A 464 -18.18 14.28 -21.40
N PRO A 465 -17.28 13.44 -20.82
CA PRO A 465 -15.93 13.24 -21.32
C PRO A 465 -15.89 12.54 -22.68
N ASP A 466 -16.82 11.61 -22.92
CA ASP A 466 -16.80 10.73 -24.09
C ASP A 466 -17.98 11.01 -25.04
N PRO A 467 -17.84 10.78 -26.36
CA PRO A 467 -18.92 10.90 -27.32
C PRO A 467 -19.92 9.75 -27.19
N ILE A 468 -21.16 10.05 -26.78
CA ILE A 468 -22.27 9.10 -26.65
C ILE A 468 -23.40 9.52 -27.56
N SER A 469 -23.75 8.71 -28.57
CA SER A 469 -24.82 9.03 -29.53
C SER A 469 -26.23 8.89 -28.95
N SER A 470 -26.42 8.03 -27.95
CA SER A 470 -27.70 7.77 -27.27
C SER A 470 -27.54 7.88 -25.76
N PRO A 471 -27.37 9.09 -25.19
CA PRO A 471 -27.15 9.24 -23.75
C PRO A 471 -28.41 8.87 -22.97
N SER A 472 -28.22 8.13 -21.86
CA SER A 472 -29.29 7.72 -20.94
C SER A 472 -29.59 8.76 -19.87
N SER A 473 -28.85 9.87 -19.83
CA SER A 473 -29.00 10.98 -18.88
C SER A 473 -28.98 12.33 -19.58
N SER A 474 -29.45 13.37 -18.92
CA SER A 474 -29.41 14.74 -19.42
C SER A 474 -28.60 15.65 -18.51
N THR A 475 -27.85 16.56 -19.10
CA THR A 475 -27.18 17.68 -18.41
C THR A 475 -28.06 18.91 -18.35
N LEU A 476 -28.82 19.18 -19.42
CA LEU A 476 -29.75 20.32 -19.53
C LEU A 476 -30.98 19.95 -20.34
N ASN A 477 -32.18 20.14 -19.77
CA ASN A 477 -33.45 19.95 -20.44
C ASN A 477 -34.06 21.31 -20.82
N PHE A 478 -34.68 21.41 -21.99
CA PHE A 478 -35.26 22.66 -22.48
C PHE A 478 -36.52 22.44 -23.32
N PRO A 479 -37.52 23.35 -23.24
CA PRO A 479 -38.64 23.39 -24.17
C PRO A 479 -38.26 24.07 -25.49
N LEU A 480 -39.12 23.95 -26.49
CA LEU A 480 -38.97 24.66 -27.75
C LEU A 480 -39.04 26.18 -27.54
N GLY A 481 -38.13 26.92 -28.21
CA GLY A 481 -38.12 28.38 -28.21
C GLY A 481 -37.50 29.02 -26.98
N ASP A 482 -36.98 28.22 -26.04
CA ASP A 482 -36.29 28.70 -24.84
C ASP A 482 -34.79 28.78 -25.06
N SER A 483 -34.14 29.76 -24.39
CA SER A 483 -32.69 29.82 -24.20
C SER A 483 -32.42 29.56 -22.71
N ARG A 484 -31.77 28.43 -22.43
CA ARG A 484 -31.64 27.94 -21.06
C ARG A 484 -30.19 27.53 -20.78
N ALA A 485 -29.75 27.75 -19.54
CA ALA A 485 -28.41 27.41 -19.07
C ALA A 485 -28.46 26.55 -17.81
N ASN A 486 -27.42 25.76 -17.60
CA ASN A 486 -27.18 24.99 -16.39
C ASN A 486 -25.69 25.05 -16.02
N GLY A 487 -25.44 25.29 -14.71
CA GLY A 487 -24.09 25.14 -14.15
C GLY A 487 -23.72 23.66 -14.07
N VAL A 488 -22.52 23.31 -14.51
CA VAL A 488 -22.06 21.92 -14.59
C VAL A 488 -20.65 21.79 -14.00
N THR A 489 -20.39 20.62 -13.42
CA THR A 489 -19.03 20.12 -13.13
C THR A 489 -18.91 18.80 -13.86
N VAL A 490 -17.89 18.67 -14.72
CA VAL A 490 -17.75 17.52 -15.62
C VAL A 490 -16.29 17.14 -15.79
N ALA A 491 -16.01 15.83 -15.71
CA ALA A 491 -14.69 15.28 -15.99
C ALA A 491 -14.31 15.50 -17.47
N LEU A 492 -13.03 15.70 -17.74
CA LEU A 492 -12.50 15.80 -19.09
C LEU A 492 -12.19 14.41 -19.66
N GLY A 493 -12.41 14.28 -20.97
CA GLY A 493 -12.04 13.09 -21.73
C GLY A 493 -10.55 13.08 -22.10
N VAL A 494 -10.13 11.97 -22.73
CA VAL A 494 -8.76 11.79 -23.22
C VAL A 494 -8.37 12.98 -24.10
N GLY A 495 -7.18 13.54 -23.84
CA GLY A 495 -6.70 14.75 -24.53
C GLY A 495 -7.32 16.07 -24.05
N GLY A 496 -8.04 16.06 -22.91
CA GLY A 496 -8.59 17.27 -22.31
C GLY A 496 -9.79 17.85 -23.05
N THR A 497 -10.68 16.98 -23.49
CA THR A 497 -11.85 17.33 -24.32
C THR A 497 -13.18 17.16 -23.57
N LEU A 498 -14.24 17.77 -24.09
CA LEU A 498 -15.64 17.47 -23.75
C LEU A 498 -16.43 17.13 -25.01
N SER A 499 -17.41 16.25 -24.86
CA SER A 499 -18.35 15.88 -25.92
C SER A 499 -19.78 16.21 -25.52
N ALA A 500 -20.55 16.79 -26.43
CA ALA A 500 -21.97 17.06 -26.21
C ALA A 500 -22.85 16.38 -27.25
N THR A 501 -24.04 15.95 -26.83
CA THR A 501 -25.04 15.30 -27.69
C THR A 501 -26.43 15.88 -27.43
N LEU A 502 -27.09 16.33 -28.49
CA LEU A 502 -28.49 16.71 -28.48
C LEU A 502 -29.39 15.48 -28.63
N ALA A 503 -30.51 15.44 -27.94
CA ALA A 503 -31.54 14.40 -28.05
C ALA A 503 -32.94 14.99 -27.69
N PRO A 504 -34.06 14.39 -28.10
CA PRO A 504 -34.12 13.26 -29.04
C PRO A 504 -34.20 13.68 -30.52
N SER A 505 -34.44 14.98 -30.82
CA SER A 505 -34.65 15.44 -32.20
C SER A 505 -34.26 16.90 -32.43
N GLY A 506 -34.21 17.34 -33.67
CA GLY A 506 -33.97 18.72 -34.07
C GLY A 506 -32.50 19.15 -34.06
N THR A 507 -32.31 20.46 -34.00
CA THR A 507 -30.98 21.10 -33.94
C THR A 507 -30.96 22.21 -32.90
N THR A 508 -29.78 22.52 -32.34
CA THR A 508 -29.60 23.63 -31.39
C THR A 508 -28.20 24.21 -31.44
N ASP A 509 -28.05 25.47 -31.09
CA ASP A 509 -26.76 26.07 -30.77
C ASP A 509 -26.39 25.78 -29.32
N LEU A 510 -25.10 25.50 -29.08
CA LEU A 510 -24.52 25.31 -27.75
C LEU A 510 -23.45 26.36 -27.44
N ILE A 511 -23.44 26.77 -26.19
CA ILE A 511 -22.44 27.66 -25.60
C ILE A 511 -21.92 27.00 -24.35
N PHE A 512 -20.60 27.04 -24.12
CA PHE A 512 -19.99 26.62 -22.88
C PHE A 512 -18.99 27.68 -22.40
N ASP A 513 -19.27 28.22 -21.22
CA ASP A 513 -18.44 29.20 -20.54
C ASP A 513 -17.80 28.52 -19.33
N VAL A 514 -16.46 28.34 -19.33
CA VAL A 514 -15.70 27.76 -18.21
C VAL A 514 -15.55 28.79 -17.09
N THR A 515 -15.65 28.34 -15.82
CA THR A 515 -15.51 29.18 -14.62
C THR A 515 -14.43 28.68 -13.66
N GLY A 516 -13.88 27.51 -13.89
CA GLY A 516 -12.81 26.92 -13.11
C GLY A 516 -12.49 25.51 -13.59
N TYR A 517 -11.41 24.97 -13.03
CA TYR A 517 -10.97 23.62 -13.35
C TYR A 517 -10.48 22.90 -12.08
N PHE A 518 -10.31 21.59 -12.20
CA PHE A 518 -9.69 20.76 -11.18
C PHE A 518 -8.39 20.20 -11.72
N VAL A 519 -7.37 20.20 -10.87
CA VAL A 519 -6.08 19.52 -11.07
C VAL A 519 -5.82 18.57 -9.94
N SER A 520 -5.21 17.43 -10.26
CA SER A 520 -4.74 16.45 -9.28
C SER A 520 -3.51 16.97 -8.58
#